data_1a170b6999859c4ecf95a60cc1582381
#
_entry.id   1a170b6999859c4ecf95a60cc1582381
#
_cell.length_a   1.000
_cell.length_b   1.000
_cell.length_c   1.000
_cell.angle_alpha   90.00
_cell.angle_beta   90.00
_cell.angle_gamma   90.00
#
_symmetry.space_group_name_H-M   'P 1'
#
loop_
_entity.id
_entity.type
_entity.pdbx_description
1 polymer ?
#
loop_
_entity_poly.entity_id
_entity_poly.type
_entity_poly.pdbx_seq_one_letter_code
_entity_poly.pdbx_strand_id
1 'polypeptide(L)'
;MLLGEQTGTTGHFSKISSSFSALVAHWRSYRHIHRIALVIFVLLTIFVLERYRSALASTFQTSTDPIAVPGGNSAAQDNNHYEPYPEANQGGGGGGGKHEGSKYEQMTPEQLLELSQKNAGNSTLGFHAIKYINMKARYDREDAMALQAYMSGLDIEDAPAVEADEIDPAGMPPTHRPGRLRVGEKGCWRAHANIWSQMTRHRLPPILILESDAAWDLNIRSIMSNLNTHFIDFLNQINSTAVHDPSYQSPNNHNVHGSPSYSDNGPIKPNPDDPWLSEHWDLFSIGQCFEYSQDREIKLVYDDESVPAGKEYWGKKMGKERVIRKSGGITCTTAYAISHTGAAKLLLRGAMDLDNPVDLLIRRMVMSRDLVAYSLFPPVMAQWEYIGGIGMAERGAQSDINGGKHRDTPEDADMPGWKDVQEKATIWQTKGHHHDVAFERMALKEAWTEIMGEGPEKLGESLWNPETGD
;
A
#
# COMPACT_ATOMS: atom_id res chain seq x y z
N MET A 1 -47.80 -22.91 69.25
CA MET A 1 -49.23 -22.44 69.40
C MET A 1 -49.57 -21.73 68.09
N LEU A 2 -50.58 -22.33 67.41
CA LEU A 2 -51.59 -21.78 66.48
C LEU A 2 -51.05 -21.27 65.12
N LEU A 3 -51.21 -22.00 64.03
CA LEU A 3 -52.46 -22.32 63.25
C LEU A 3 -52.95 -21.10 62.40
N GLY A 4 -53.11 -21.34 61.15
CA GLY A 4 -54.06 -20.74 60.21
C GLY A 4 -53.32 -20.05 59.02
N GLU A 5 -53.67 -20.18 57.78
CA GLU A 5 -54.62 -20.98 57.01
C GLU A 5 -54.28 -20.77 55.53
N GLN A 6 -54.50 -21.75 54.71
CA GLN A 6 -54.44 -21.71 53.25
C GLN A 6 -55.52 -20.88 52.63
N THR A 7 -55.31 -20.19 51.59
CA THR A 7 -56.25 -20.08 50.45
C THR A 7 -55.55 -19.56 49.16
N GLY A 8 -55.59 -20.34 48.09
CA GLY A 8 -56.17 -19.88 46.84
C GLY A 8 -55.17 -19.27 45.82
N THR A 9 -54.42 -20.08 45.04
CA THR A 9 -53.80 -19.62 43.80
C THR A 9 -54.00 -20.62 42.65
N THR A 10 -55.23 -20.67 42.11
CA THR A 10 -55.56 -21.43 40.89
C THR A 10 -55.88 -20.54 39.69
N GLY A 11 -55.61 -19.20 39.75
CA GLY A 11 -55.99 -18.24 38.69
C GLY A 11 -54.88 -17.80 37.76
N HIS A 12 -53.63 -18.13 38.05
CA HIS A 12 -52.50 -17.54 37.29
C HIS A 12 -51.97 -18.42 36.14
N PHE A 13 -52.22 -19.71 36.08
CA PHE A 13 -51.71 -20.61 35.05
C PHE A 13 -52.46 -20.56 33.71
N SER A 14 -53.73 -20.15 33.68
CA SER A 14 -54.49 -20.08 32.41
C SER A 14 -54.13 -18.89 31.51
N LYS A 15 -53.70 -17.78 32.10
CA LYS A 15 -53.27 -16.56 31.32
C LYS A 15 -51.91 -16.69 30.67
N ILE A 16 -50.99 -17.47 31.21
CA ILE A 16 -49.65 -17.67 30.63
C ILE A 16 -49.72 -18.58 29.41
N SER A 17 -50.60 -19.60 29.41
CA SER A 17 -50.76 -20.51 28.27
C SER A 17 -51.36 -19.83 27.04
N SER A 18 -52.30 -18.91 27.19
CA SER A 18 -52.90 -18.20 26.06
C SER A 18 -51.92 -17.18 25.41
N SER A 19 -51.07 -16.53 26.21
CA SER A 19 -50.06 -15.61 25.71
C SER A 19 -48.92 -16.30 24.93
N PHE A 20 -48.54 -17.51 25.35
CA PHE A 20 -47.51 -18.29 24.66
C PHE A 20 -48.01 -18.83 23.31
N SER A 21 -49.28 -19.25 23.23
CA SER A 21 -49.89 -19.70 21.98
C SER A 21 -50.03 -18.58 20.95
N ALA A 22 -50.31 -17.34 21.39
CA ALA A 22 -50.37 -16.15 20.53
C ALA A 22 -48.99 -15.77 20.01
N LEU A 23 -47.94 -15.87 20.85
CA LEU A 23 -46.56 -15.56 20.46
C LEU A 23 -46.00 -16.56 19.43
N VAL A 24 -46.30 -17.86 19.58
CA VAL A 24 -45.91 -18.92 18.65
C VAL A 24 -46.65 -18.78 17.31
N ALA A 25 -47.91 -18.40 17.30
CA ALA A 25 -48.67 -18.13 16.08
C ALA A 25 -48.12 -16.90 15.34
N HIS A 26 -47.76 -15.84 16.05
CA HIS A 26 -47.16 -14.64 15.49
C HIS A 26 -45.79 -14.94 14.90
N TRP A 27 -44.97 -15.77 15.55
CA TRP A 27 -43.63 -16.18 15.07
C TRP A 27 -43.69 -17.08 13.82
N ARG A 28 -44.72 -17.94 13.70
CA ARG A 28 -44.97 -18.74 12.49
C ARG A 28 -45.38 -17.86 11.30
N SER A 29 -46.21 -16.83 11.52
CA SER A 29 -46.59 -15.87 10.50
C SER A 29 -45.38 -15.08 9.97
N TYR A 30 -44.48 -14.68 10.85
CA TYR A 30 -43.25 -13.98 10.46
C TYR A 30 -42.34 -14.83 9.56
N ARG A 31 -42.20 -16.12 9.82
CA ARG A 31 -41.44 -17.04 8.96
C ARG A 31 -42.03 -17.20 7.57
N HIS A 32 -43.32 -17.17 7.42
CA HIS A 32 -43.96 -17.21 6.11
C HIS A 32 -43.75 -15.93 5.32
N ILE A 33 -43.87 -14.79 5.97
CA ILE A 33 -43.61 -13.48 5.34
C ILE A 33 -42.16 -13.37 4.84
N HIS A 34 -41.17 -13.77 5.65
CA HIS A 34 -39.77 -13.78 5.23
C HIS A 34 -39.48 -14.74 4.05
N ARG A 35 -40.15 -15.90 4.02
CA ARG A 35 -40.00 -16.83 2.89
C ARG A 35 -40.60 -16.25 1.61
N ILE A 36 -41.76 -15.61 1.70
CA ILE A 36 -42.39 -14.95 0.56
C ILE A 36 -41.52 -13.77 0.09
N ALA A 37 -41.01 -12.94 1.01
CA ALA A 37 -40.12 -11.84 0.68
C ALA A 37 -38.83 -12.33 0.01
N LEU A 38 -38.25 -13.44 0.48
CA LEU A 38 -37.03 -14.02 -0.15
C LEU A 38 -37.32 -14.52 -1.57
N VAL A 39 -38.48 -15.20 -1.79
CA VAL A 39 -38.86 -15.65 -3.13
C VAL A 39 -39.07 -14.47 -4.08
N ILE A 40 -39.77 -13.43 -3.62
CA ILE A 40 -39.97 -12.21 -4.42
C ILE A 40 -38.62 -11.54 -4.75
N PHE A 41 -37.71 -11.47 -3.77
CA PHE A 41 -36.38 -10.92 -4.00
C PHE A 41 -35.59 -11.72 -5.04
N VAL A 42 -35.62 -13.05 -4.97
CA VAL A 42 -34.93 -13.91 -5.96
C VAL A 42 -35.54 -13.73 -7.36
N LEU A 43 -36.89 -13.68 -7.46
CA LEU A 43 -37.58 -13.47 -8.74
C LEU A 43 -37.26 -12.10 -9.34
N LEU A 44 -37.19 -11.03 -8.53
CA LEU A 44 -36.78 -9.71 -8.96
C LEU A 44 -35.33 -9.68 -9.42
N THR A 45 -34.43 -10.39 -8.74
CA THR A 45 -33.03 -10.50 -9.14
C THR A 45 -32.89 -11.21 -10.48
N ILE A 46 -33.61 -12.31 -10.70
CA ILE A 46 -33.63 -13.02 -11.99
C ILE A 46 -34.18 -12.11 -13.09
N PHE A 47 -35.26 -11.40 -12.82
CA PHE A 47 -35.86 -10.46 -13.81
C PHE A 47 -34.90 -9.34 -14.18
N VAL A 48 -34.17 -8.77 -13.23
CA VAL A 48 -33.14 -7.74 -13.48
C VAL A 48 -32.00 -8.31 -14.31
N LEU A 49 -31.53 -9.52 -14.00
CA LEU A 49 -30.46 -10.19 -14.77
C LEU A 49 -30.87 -10.48 -16.22
N GLU A 50 -32.12 -10.93 -16.44
CA GLU A 50 -32.66 -11.16 -17.79
C GLU A 50 -32.79 -9.84 -18.58
N ARG A 51 -33.22 -8.77 -17.95
CA ARG A 51 -33.24 -7.44 -18.58
C ARG A 51 -31.86 -6.94 -18.94
N TYR A 52 -30.86 -7.14 -18.07
CA TYR A 52 -29.47 -6.79 -18.35
C TYR A 52 -28.88 -7.62 -19.52
N ARG A 53 -29.20 -8.92 -19.58
CA ARG A 53 -28.79 -9.78 -20.67
C ARG A 53 -29.40 -9.36 -22.02
N SER A 54 -30.65 -8.96 -22.02
CA SER A 54 -31.34 -8.45 -23.22
C SER A 54 -30.78 -7.12 -23.71
N ALA A 55 -30.42 -6.21 -22.78
CA ALA A 55 -29.82 -4.93 -23.09
C ALA A 55 -28.39 -5.07 -23.68
N LEU A 56 -27.59 -6.02 -23.17
CA LEU A 56 -26.27 -6.34 -23.73
C LEU A 56 -26.37 -6.94 -25.13
N ALA A 57 -27.35 -7.80 -25.41
CA ALA A 57 -27.54 -8.40 -26.72
C ALA A 57 -27.95 -7.39 -27.82
N SER A 58 -28.64 -6.32 -27.45
CA SER A 58 -29.05 -5.26 -28.40
C SER A 58 -27.92 -4.25 -28.70
N THR A 59 -26.87 -4.18 -27.88
CA THR A 59 -25.76 -3.23 -28.07
C THR A 59 -24.68 -3.78 -29.00
N PHE A 60 -24.69 -5.07 -29.32
CA PHE A 60 -23.71 -5.70 -30.22
C PHE A 60 -24.15 -5.81 -31.69
N GLN A 61 -25.26 -5.21 -32.10
CA GLN A 61 -25.83 -5.38 -33.44
C GLN A 61 -26.02 -4.10 -34.25
N THR A 62 -25.15 -3.08 -34.10
CA THR A 62 -25.10 -1.99 -35.10
C THR A 62 -23.68 -1.41 -35.13
N SER A 63 -22.98 -1.61 -36.20
CA SER A 63 -22.22 -0.66 -37.02
C SER A 63 -21.03 -1.32 -37.71
N THR A 64 -21.28 -1.72 -38.94
CA THR A 64 -20.24 -1.90 -39.97
C THR A 64 -20.46 -0.82 -41.02
N ASP A 65 -19.90 0.35 -40.83
CA ASP A 65 -19.70 1.33 -41.91
C ASP A 65 -18.34 2.03 -41.72
N PRO A 66 -17.52 2.17 -42.76
CA PRO A 66 -16.18 2.75 -42.65
C PRO A 66 -16.27 4.28 -42.66
N ILE A 67 -15.78 4.94 -41.61
CA ILE A 67 -15.68 6.40 -41.53
C ILE A 67 -14.42 6.85 -42.27
N ALA A 68 -14.62 7.71 -43.27
CA ALA A 68 -13.59 8.44 -43.97
C ALA A 68 -12.97 9.52 -43.08
N VAL A 69 -11.63 9.60 -43.08
CA VAL A 69 -10.83 10.61 -42.37
C VAL A 69 -10.69 11.87 -43.22
N PRO A 70 -11.08 13.06 -42.75
CA PRO A 70 -10.67 14.31 -43.37
C PRO A 70 -9.33 14.76 -42.76
N GLY A 71 -8.36 15.01 -43.62
CA GLY A 71 -7.11 15.66 -43.25
C GLY A 71 -7.33 17.14 -42.90
N GLY A 72 -6.65 17.57 -41.87
CA GLY A 72 -6.60 18.98 -41.46
C GLY A 72 -5.33 19.24 -40.65
N ASN A 73 -4.35 19.91 -41.32
CA ASN A 73 -3.17 20.50 -40.70
C ASN A 73 -3.55 21.63 -39.76
N SER A 74 -3.09 21.58 -38.52
CA SER A 74 -2.76 22.79 -37.77
C SER A 74 -1.69 22.49 -36.74
N ALA A 75 -0.52 23.10 -36.95
CA ALA A 75 0.60 23.10 -36.03
C ALA A 75 0.27 23.97 -34.81
N ALA A 76 0.18 23.36 -33.64
CA ALA A 76 0.32 24.04 -32.37
C ALA A 76 1.68 23.62 -31.80
N GLN A 77 2.57 24.60 -31.61
CA GLN A 77 3.86 24.42 -30.96
C GLN A 77 3.61 24.21 -29.47
N ASP A 78 3.82 23.00 -29.02
CA ASP A 78 3.86 22.66 -27.61
C ASP A 78 5.33 22.70 -27.15
N ASN A 79 5.66 23.77 -26.40
CA ASN A 79 6.97 23.94 -25.77
C ASN A 79 7.00 23.17 -24.43
N ASN A 80 6.98 21.87 -24.47
CA ASN A 80 7.38 21.03 -23.35
C ASN A 80 8.76 20.43 -23.67
N HIS A 81 9.79 21.12 -23.22
CA HIS A 81 11.17 20.65 -23.27
C HIS A 81 11.31 19.50 -22.24
N TYR A 82 11.02 18.29 -22.70
CA TYR A 82 11.46 17.06 -22.03
C TYR A 82 12.88 16.79 -22.53
N GLU A 83 13.88 17.03 -21.70
CA GLU A 83 15.24 16.53 -21.99
C GLU A 83 15.17 14.99 -21.91
N PRO A 84 15.61 14.29 -22.97
CA PRO A 84 15.70 12.83 -22.90
C PRO A 84 16.86 12.46 -21.98
N TYR A 85 16.58 11.64 -20.95
CA TYR A 85 17.60 11.00 -20.13
C TYR A 85 18.58 10.22 -21.03
N PRO A 86 19.88 10.19 -20.67
CA PRO A 86 20.88 9.51 -21.48
C PRO A 86 20.51 8.04 -21.64
N GLU A 87 20.45 7.61 -22.90
CA GLU A 87 20.24 6.20 -23.26
C GLU A 87 21.31 5.34 -22.57
N ALA A 88 20.85 4.37 -21.81
CA ALA A 88 21.70 3.30 -21.32
C ALA A 88 22.36 2.62 -22.54
N ASN A 89 23.66 2.66 -22.59
CA ASN A 89 24.55 2.22 -23.63
C ASN A 89 24.14 0.84 -24.18
N GLN A 90 23.37 0.80 -25.28
CA GLN A 90 23.16 -0.38 -26.06
C GLN A 90 24.41 -0.65 -26.89
N GLY A 91 25.36 -1.35 -26.28
CA GLY A 91 26.49 -1.93 -27.00
C GLY A 91 26.02 -2.98 -27.99
N GLY A 92 25.63 -2.56 -29.19
CA GLY A 92 25.48 -3.45 -30.33
C GLY A 92 26.84 -3.93 -30.82
N GLY A 93 27.15 -5.20 -30.66
CA GLY A 93 28.33 -5.86 -31.19
C GLY A 93 28.07 -7.33 -31.35
N GLY A 94 27.69 -7.73 -32.57
CA GLY A 94 27.72 -9.14 -32.98
C GLY A 94 29.15 -9.66 -32.96
N GLY A 95 29.45 -10.57 -32.07
CA GLY A 95 30.69 -11.32 -32.01
C GLY A 95 30.46 -12.51 -31.11
N GLY A 96 30.73 -13.74 -31.61
CA GLY A 96 30.60 -15.01 -30.89
C GLY A 96 31.33 -14.94 -29.52
N GLY A 97 30.66 -14.48 -28.51
CA GLY A 97 31.14 -14.39 -27.15
C GLY A 97 31.04 -15.75 -26.49
N LYS A 98 32.18 -16.25 -26.02
CA LYS A 98 32.25 -17.27 -24.96
C LYS A 98 31.25 -16.86 -23.88
N HIS A 99 30.43 -17.82 -23.41
CA HIS A 99 29.65 -17.66 -22.19
C HIS A 99 30.63 -17.20 -21.09
N GLU A 100 30.63 -15.91 -20.77
CA GLU A 100 31.17 -15.46 -19.49
C GLU A 100 30.27 -16.10 -18.44
N GLY A 101 30.82 -17.02 -17.66
CA GLY A 101 30.14 -17.67 -16.55
C GLY A 101 29.54 -16.57 -15.64
N SER A 102 28.37 -16.82 -15.10
CA SER A 102 27.70 -15.88 -14.20
C SER A 102 28.70 -15.37 -13.16
N LYS A 103 28.73 -14.08 -12.92
CA LYS A 103 29.55 -13.38 -11.91
C LYS A 103 29.61 -14.09 -10.55
N TYR A 104 28.60 -14.92 -10.28
CA TYR A 104 28.37 -15.62 -9.00
C TYR A 104 28.58 -17.13 -9.05
N GLU A 105 28.98 -17.74 -10.18
CA GLU A 105 29.12 -19.20 -10.33
C GLU A 105 30.09 -19.85 -9.34
N GLN A 106 31.06 -19.09 -8.83
CA GLN A 106 32.08 -19.59 -7.88
C GLN A 106 31.72 -19.30 -6.41
N MET A 107 30.59 -18.63 -6.14
CA MET A 107 30.20 -18.27 -4.77
C MET A 107 29.41 -19.42 -4.13
N THR A 108 29.65 -19.63 -2.82
CA THR A 108 28.84 -20.53 -2.04
C THR A 108 27.45 -19.91 -1.77
N PRO A 109 26.44 -20.73 -1.43
CA PRO A 109 25.12 -20.21 -1.03
C PRO A 109 25.19 -19.17 0.10
N GLU A 110 26.09 -19.36 1.06
CA GLU A 110 26.30 -18.45 2.18
C GLU A 110 26.89 -17.12 1.72
N GLN A 111 27.84 -17.13 0.80
CA GLN A 111 28.39 -15.90 0.21
C GLN A 111 27.36 -15.14 -0.62
N LEU A 112 26.50 -15.86 -1.35
CA LEU A 112 25.39 -15.25 -2.08
C LEU A 112 24.39 -14.60 -1.14
N LEU A 113 24.07 -15.27 -0.01
CA LEU A 113 23.16 -14.73 1.00
C LEU A 113 23.73 -13.47 1.66
N GLU A 114 25.00 -13.50 2.07
CA GLU A 114 25.69 -12.34 2.66
C GLU A 114 25.68 -11.13 1.71
N LEU A 115 25.97 -11.37 0.43
CA LEU A 115 25.95 -10.31 -0.57
C LEU A 115 24.52 -9.80 -0.84
N SER A 116 23.52 -10.68 -0.87
CA SER A 116 22.12 -10.33 -1.00
C SER A 116 21.65 -9.47 0.19
N GLN A 117 21.98 -9.83 1.42
CA GLN A 117 21.72 -9.04 2.63
C GLN A 117 22.37 -7.66 2.57
N LYS A 118 23.66 -7.60 2.17
CA LYS A 118 24.36 -6.33 2.01
C LYS A 118 23.65 -5.43 1.00
N ASN A 119 23.20 -5.99 -0.10
CA ASN A 119 22.48 -5.23 -1.14
C ASN A 119 21.09 -4.83 -0.68
N ALA A 120 20.36 -5.67 0.06
CA ALA A 120 19.08 -5.31 0.69
C ALA A 120 19.20 -4.18 1.72
N GLY A 121 20.36 -3.99 2.33
CA GLY A 121 20.68 -2.90 3.26
C GLY A 121 21.47 -1.74 2.63
N ASN A 122 21.54 -1.61 1.30
CA ASN A 122 22.20 -0.50 0.63
C ASN A 122 21.37 0.81 0.70
N SER A 123 21.82 1.87 0.07
CA SER A 123 21.14 3.17 0.07
C SER A 123 19.76 3.15 -0.63
N THR A 124 19.51 2.20 -1.51
CA THR A 124 18.20 2.00 -2.17
C THR A 124 17.43 0.82 -1.60
N LEU A 125 17.87 0.26 -0.46
CA LEU A 125 17.25 -0.90 0.19
C LEU A 125 17.11 -2.13 -0.73
N GLY A 126 18.03 -2.30 -1.68
CA GLY A 126 18.02 -3.39 -2.63
C GLY A 126 17.03 -3.24 -3.79
N PHE A 127 16.36 -2.12 -3.90
CA PHE A 127 15.50 -1.79 -5.04
C PHE A 127 16.27 -1.00 -6.10
N HIS A 128 15.74 -0.95 -7.32
CA HIS A 128 16.29 -0.15 -8.40
C HIS A 128 16.34 1.34 -8.04
N ALA A 129 15.29 1.83 -7.41
CA ALA A 129 15.15 3.18 -6.88
C ALA A 129 14.16 3.20 -5.72
N ILE A 130 14.27 4.20 -4.86
CA ILE A 130 13.22 4.60 -3.91
C ILE A 130 12.63 5.90 -4.42
N LYS A 131 11.35 5.88 -4.81
CA LYS A 131 10.64 7.06 -5.29
C LYS A 131 9.60 7.51 -4.29
N TYR A 132 9.58 8.80 -3.91
CA TYR A 132 8.54 9.35 -3.05
C TYR A 132 7.66 10.32 -3.82
N ILE A 133 6.33 10.13 -3.69
CA ILE A 133 5.33 10.96 -4.34
C ILE A 133 5.06 12.17 -3.45
N ASN A 134 5.42 13.38 -3.95
CA ASN A 134 5.22 14.63 -3.23
C ASN A 134 4.41 15.64 -4.04
N MET A 135 3.48 16.34 -3.36
CA MET A 135 2.78 17.48 -3.94
C MET A 135 3.70 18.71 -3.92
N LYS A 136 3.77 19.43 -5.02
CA LYS A 136 4.64 20.59 -5.21
C LYS A 136 4.54 21.64 -4.10
N ALA A 137 3.38 21.79 -3.48
CA ALA A 137 3.14 22.76 -2.40
C ALA A 137 3.49 22.22 -1.01
N ARG A 138 3.95 20.97 -0.88
CA ARG A 138 4.27 20.34 0.40
C ARG A 138 5.77 20.35 0.67
N TYR A 139 6.33 21.55 0.76
CA TYR A 139 7.75 21.78 1.13
C TYR A 139 8.10 21.16 2.48
N ASP A 140 7.17 21.20 3.43
CA ASP A 140 7.30 20.60 4.76
C ASP A 140 7.56 19.08 4.71
N ARG A 141 6.90 18.39 3.78
CA ARG A 141 7.09 16.95 3.58
C ARG A 141 8.38 16.66 2.80
N GLU A 142 8.71 17.49 1.83
CA GLU A 142 9.97 17.40 1.08
C GLU A 142 11.17 17.52 2.03
N ASP A 143 11.16 18.54 2.91
CA ASP A 143 12.20 18.72 3.92
C ASP A 143 12.27 17.54 4.90
N ALA A 144 11.13 17.04 5.36
CA ALA A 144 11.08 15.87 6.24
C ALA A 144 11.64 14.59 5.56
N MET A 145 11.35 14.38 4.27
CA MET A 145 11.92 13.27 3.50
C MET A 145 13.43 13.42 3.35
N ALA A 146 13.93 14.63 3.06
CA ALA A 146 15.36 14.91 2.95
C ALA A 146 16.10 14.65 4.28
N LEU A 147 15.55 15.11 5.41
CA LEU A 147 16.15 14.89 6.73
C LEU A 147 16.23 13.39 7.08
N GLN A 148 15.16 12.65 6.88
CA GLN A 148 15.14 11.20 7.16
C GLN A 148 16.15 10.45 6.27
N ALA A 149 16.15 10.75 4.97
CA ALA A 149 17.05 10.12 4.01
C ALA A 149 18.50 10.40 4.35
N TYR A 150 18.84 11.65 4.69
CA TYR A 150 20.19 12.04 5.12
C TYR A 150 20.65 11.23 6.33
N MET A 151 19.85 11.16 7.38
CA MET A 151 20.22 10.48 8.62
C MET A 151 20.35 8.96 8.45
N SER A 152 19.46 8.34 7.68
CA SER A 152 19.45 6.90 7.47
C SER A 152 20.33 6.44 6.29
N GLY A 153 20.93 7.38 5.56
CA GLY A 153 21.77 7.10 4.38
C GLY A 153 21.01 6.45 3.24
N LEU A 154 19.75 6.87 3.04
CA LEU A 154 18.96 6.46 1.88
C LEU A 154 19.13 7.41 0.72
N ASP A 155 19.11 6.83 -0.47
CA ASP A 155 19.07 7.54 -1.76
C ASP A 155 17.64 7.48 -2.29
N ILE A 156 16.94 8.61 -2.25
CA ILE A 156 15.53 8.72 -2.60
C ILE A 156 15.33 9.74 -3.71
N GLU A 157 14.41 9.47 -4.61
CA GLU A 157 14.10 10.31 -5.77
C GLU A 157 12.68 10.89 -5.65
N ASP A 158 12.52 12.18 -5.90
CA ASP A 158 11.22 12.81 -6.01
C ASP A 158 10.46 12.29 -7.23
N ALA A 159 9.18 11.98 -7.01
CA ALA A 159 8.22 11.65 -8.05
C ALA A 159 7.04 12.64 -7.92
N PRO A 160 6.89 13.59 -8.86
CA PRO A 160 5.86 14.60 -8.74
C PRO A 160 4.46 14.00 -8.60
N ALA A 161 3.72 14.44 -7.59
CA ALA A 161 2.29 14.18 -7.52
C ALA A 161 1.58 14.91 -8.67
N VAL A 162 0.36 14.47 -8.97
CA VAL A 162 -0.50 15.12 -9.95
C VAL A 162 -1.55 15.95 -9.21
N GLU A 163 -1.47 17.25 -9.35
CA GLU A 163 -2.39 18.18 -8.70
C GLU A 163 -3.83 18.01 -9.24
N ALA A 164 -4.80 18.34 -8.40
CA ALA A 164 -6.20 18.13 -8.72
C ALA A 164 -6.67 18.93 -9.96
N ASP A 165 -6.11 20.12 -10.18
CA ASP A 165 -6.40 21.00 -11.31
C ASP A 165 -5.66 20.61 -12.60
N GLU A 166 -4.65 19.76 -12.51
CA GLU A 166 -3.95 19.18 -13.67
C GLU A 166 -4.70 17.96 -14.26
N ILE A 167 -5.74 17.45 -13.57
CA ILE A 167 -6.51 16.29 -14.04
C ILE A 167 -7.47 16.70 -15.15
N ASP A 168 -7.12 16.34 -16.39
CA ASP A 168 -8.06 16.39 -17.51
C ASP A 168 -8.94 15.13 -17.52
N PRO A 169 -10.28 15.26 -17.33
CA PRO A 169 -11.18 14.12 -17.38
C PRO A 169 -11.11 13.32 -18.69
N ALA A 170 -10.80 13.98 -19.81
CA ALA A 170 -10.69 13.32 -21.12
C ALA A 170 -9.45 12.43 -21.23
N GLY A 171 -8.41 12.71 -20.44
CA GLY A 171 -7.17 11.91 -20.36
C GLY A 171 -7.22 10.77 -19.35
N MET A 172 -8.29 10.63 -18.57
CA MET A 172 -8.41 9.59 -17.56
C MET A 172 -8.96 8.29 -18.13
N PRO A 173 -8.58 7.13 -17.57
CA PRO A 173 -9.16 5.85 -17.95
C PRO A 173 -10.69 5.82 -17.79
N PRO A 174 -11.38 4.96 -18.56
CA PRO A 174 -12.83 4.81 -18.43
C PRO A 174 -13.19 4.25 -17.04
N THR A 175 -14.43 4.51 -16.64
CA THR A 175 -14.99 3.92 -15.42
C THR A 175 -16.49 3.67 -15.58
N HIS A 176 -16.96 2.50 -15.10
CA HIS A 176 -18.38 2.22 -15.03
C HIS A 176 -19.10 2.98 -13.90
N ARG A 177 -18.33 3.71 -13.06
CA ARG A 177 -18.85 4.50 -11.93
C ARG A 177 -18.37 5.96 -12.01
N PRO A 178 -18.84 6.73 -13.01
CA PRO A 178 -18.46 8.13 -13.12
C PRO A 178 -18.85 8.89 -11.83
N GLY A 179 -17.95 9.75 -11.36
CA GLY A 179 -18.15 10.52 -10.13
C GLY A 179 -17.82 9.80 -8.82
N ARG A 180 -17.46 8.52 -8.84
CA ARG A 180 -17.06 7.81 -7.63
C ARG A 180 -15.75 8.32 -7.03
N LEU A 181 -14.76 8.58 -7.87
CA LEU A 181 -13.47 9.10 -7.42
C LEU A 181 -13.50 10.62 -7.32
N ARG A 182 -13.06 11.14 -6.19
CA ARG A 182 -12.75 12.56 -6.01
C ARG A 182 -11.56 12.95 -6.88
N VAL A 183 -11.40 14.24 -7.14
CA VAL A 183 -10.31 14.71 -7.99
C VAL A 183 -8.94 14.40 -7.36
N GLY A 184 -8.77 14.60 -6.04
CA GLY A 184 -7.55 14.23 -5.34
C GLY A 184 -7.23 12.73 -5.39
N GLU A 185 -8.26 11.85 -5.34
CA GLU A 185 -8.06 10.40 -5.50
C GLU A 185 -7.59 10.03 -6.92
N LYS A 186 -8.06 10.78 -7.93
CA LYS A 186 -7.59 10.64 -9.32
C LYS A 186 -6.14 11.09 -9.46
N GLY A 187 -5.78 12.23 -8.86
CA GLY A 187 -4.41 12.75 -8.82
C GLY A 187 -3.47 11.75 -8.16
N CYS A 188 -3.83 11.24 -6.99
CA CYS A 188 -3.07 10.20 -6.29
C CYS A 188 -2.87 8.96 -7.18
N TRP A 189 -3.95 8.41 -7.75
CA TRP A 189 -3.83 7.27 -8.66
C TRP A 189 -2.92 7.58 -9.86
N ARG A 190 -3.05 8.78 -10.47
CA ARG A 190 -2.24 9.16 -11.63
C ARG A 190 -0.76 9.25 -11.30
N ALA A 191 -0.41 9.78 -10.13
CA ALA A 191 0.97 9.83 -9.66
C ALA A 191 1.60 8.44 -9.54
N HIS A 192 0.93 7.50 -8.88
CA HIS A 192 1.37 6.09 -8.84
C HIS A 192 1.44 5.48 -10.24
N ALA A 193 0.43 5.69 -11.07
CA ALA A 193 0.38 5.15 -12.42
C ALA A 193 1.45 5.73 -13.35
N ASN A 194 1.96 6.93 -13.09
CA ASN A 194 3.11 7.49 -13.80
C ASN A 194 4.38 6.66 -13.56
N ILE A 195 4.62 6.28 -12.30
CA ILE A 195 5.76 5.43 -11.93
C ILE A 195 5.60 4.04 -12.58
N TRP A 196 4.42 3.41 -12.46
CA TRP A 196 4.16 2.10 -13.08
C TRP A 196 4.32 2.14 -14.60
N SER A 197 3.86 3.23 -15.24
CA SER A 197 4.01 3.44 -16.69
C SER A 197 5.49 3.57 -17.08
N GLN A 198 6.29 4.31 -16.29
CA GLN A 198 7.73 4.41 -16.50
C GLN A 198 8.40 3.04 -16.38
N MET A 199 8.09 2.29 -15.31
CA MET A 199 8.62 0.95 -15.11
C MET A 199 8.30 0.02 -16.30
N THR A 200 7.05 0.01 -16.74
CA THR A 200 6.59 -0.85 -17.84
C THR A 200 7.24 -0.48 -19.16
N ARG A 201 7.35 0.82 -19.49
CA ARG A 201 7.97 1.29 -20.74
C ARG A 201 9.46 0.99 -20.82
N HIS A 202 10.17 1.13 -19.70
CA HIS A 202 11.63 1.00 -19.65
C HIS A 202 12.08 -0.34 -19.07
N ARG A 203 11.16 -1.24 -18.74
CA ARG A 203 11.45 -2.55 -18.11
C ARG A 203 12.34 -2.42 -16.87
N LEU A 204 12.02 -1.44 -16.03
CA LEU A 204 12.81 -1.18 -14.84
C LEU A 204 12.64 -2.32 -13.82
N PRO A 205 13.71 -2.66 -13.09
CA PRO A 205 13.64 -3.55 -11.94
C PRO A 205 12.71 -3.00 -10.85
N PRO A 206 12.43 -3.76 -9.78
CA PRO A 206 11.49 -3.35 -8.75
C PRO A 206 11.84 -2.01 -8.11
N ILE A 207 10.82 -1.17 -7.93
CA ILE A 207 10.91 0.16 -7.32
C ILE A 207 10.16 0.15 -6.00
N LEU A 208 10.75 0.76 -4.96
CA LEU A 208 10.07 1.10 -3.73
C LEU A 208 9.39 2.46 -3.90
N ILE A 209 8.08 2.51 -3.71
CA ILE A 209 7.27 3.72 -3.83
C ILE A 209 6.82 4.15 -2.44
N LEU A 210 7.06 5.42 -2.10
CA LEU A 210 6.67 6.05 -0.85
C LEU A 210 5.67 7.18 -1.11
N GLU A 211 4.78 7.43 -0.17
CA GLU A 211 4.09 8.73 -0.06
C GLU A 211 4.96 9.68 0.77
N SER A 212 4.93 10.97 0.50
CA SER A 212 5.84 11.95 1.15
C SER A 212 5.60 12.14 2.65
N ASP A 213 4.56 11.53 3.21
CA ASP A 213 4.35 11.44 4.66
C ASP A 213 4.83 10.10 5.24
N ALA A 214 5.61 9.33 4.51
CA ALA A 214 6.23 8.12 5.05
C ALA A 214 7.31 8.48 6.09
N ALA A 215 7.37 7.68 7.14
CA ALA A 215 8.42 7.68 8.14
C ALA A 215 8.95 6.27 8.36
N TRP A 216 10.18 6.15 8.80
CA TRP A 216 10.85 4.89 9.08
C TRP A 216 11.79 4.97 10.28
N ASP A 217 12.31 3.82 10.69
CA ASP A 217 13.32 3.74 11.74
C ASP A 217 14.68 4.21 11.21
N LEU A 218 15.43 4.91 12.05
CA LEU A 218 16.78 5.38 11.71
C LEU A 218 17.70 4.25 11.21
N ASN A 219 17.51 3.04 11.72
CA ASN A 219 18.26 1.84 11.35
C ASN A 219 17.65 1.06 10.19
N ILE A 220 16.81 1.67 9.36
CA ILE A 220 16.05 0.99 8.28
C ILE A 220 16.92 0.10 7.40
N ARG A 221 18.17 0.48 7.10
CA ARG A 221 19.09 -0.31 6.27
C ARG A 221 19.44 -1.64 6.92
N SER A 222 19.73 -1.63 8.23
CA SER A 222 20.01 -2.85 8.99
C SER A 222 18.77 -3.73 9.13
N ILE A 223 17.60 -3.12 9.32
CA ILE A 223 16.31 -3.82 9.39
C ILE A 223 16.03 -4.53 8.07
N MET A 224 16.20 -3.86 6.93
CA MET A 224 15.97 -4.46 5.62
C MET A 224 17.02 -5.53 5.27
N SER A 225 18.27 -5.35 5.68
CA SER A 225 19.30 -6.38 5.54
C SER A 225 18.94 -7.67 6.30
N ASN A 226 18.48 -7.55 7.55
CA ASN A 226 18.03 -8.69 8.35
C ASN A 226 16.78 -9.35 7.74
N LEU A 227 15.79 -8.54 7.33
CA LEU A 227 14.56 -9.00 6.69
C LEU A 227 14.84 -9.87 5.46
N ASN A 228 15.85 -9.54 4.68
CA ASN A 228 16.16 -10.23 3.40
C ASN A 228 16.33 -11.74 3.57
N THR A 229 17.06 -12.18 4.57
CA THR A 229 17.25 -13.62 4.85
C THR A 229 15.91 -14.29 5.10
N HIS A 230 15.13 -13.73 6.01
CA HIS A 230 13.85 -14.29 6.40
C HIS A 230 12.81 -14.23 5.29
N PHE A 231 12.93 -13.26 4.37
CA PHE A 231 12.08 -13.20 3.18
C PHE A 231 12.38 -14.35 2.21
N ILE A 232 13.66 -14.67 2.00
CA ILE A 232 14.07 -15.83 1.20
C ILE A 232 13.57 -17.13 1.84
N ASP A 233 13.72 -17.27 3.15
CA ASP A 233 13.23 -18.42 3.92
C ASP A 233 11.70 -18.55 3.82
N PHE A 234 11.00 -17.44 3.90
CA PHE A 234 9.54 -17.41 3.73
C PHE A 234 9.11 -17.88 2.33
N LEU A 235 9.77 -17.40 1.27
CA LEU A 235 9.47 -17.84 -0.10
C LEU A 235 9.72 -19.35 -0.28
N ASN A 236 10.80 -19.87 0.31
CA ASN A 236 11.07 -21.30 0.34
C ASN A 236 10.02 -22.09 1.13
N GLN A 237 9.65 -21.60 2.32
CA GLN A 237 8.64 -22.24 3.18
C GLN A 237 7.28 -22.38 2.48
N ILE A 238 6.86 -21.39 1.68
CA ILE A 238 5.59 -21.41 0.96
C ILE A 238 5.68 -22.08 -0.42
N ASN A 239 6.85 -22.60 -0.81
CA ASN A 239 7.15 -23.10 -2.15
C ASN A 239 6.72 -22.07 -3.22
N SER A 240 7.16 -20.84 -3.09
CA SER A 240 6.81 -19.75 -4.00
C SER A 240 7.25 -20.06 -5.42
N THR A 241 6.40 -19.80 -6.38
CA THR A 241 6.69 -19.94 -7.81
C THR A 241 6.84 -18.58 -8.45
N ALA A 242 7.64 -18.49 -9.51
CA ALA A 242 7.77 -17.27 -10.28
C ALA A 242 6.42 -16.80 -10.83
N VAL A 243 6.18 -15.50 -10.79
CA VAL A 243 5.00 -14.86 -11.37
C VAL A 243 5.12 -14.89 -12.89
N HIS A 244 4.01 -15.12 -13.58
CA HIS A 244 3.99 -15.08 -15.03
C HIS A 244 4.38 -13.70 -15.56
N ASP A 245 5.48 -13.62 -16.31
CA ASP A 245 5.93 -12.42 -17.00
C ASP A 245 5.76 -12.56 -18.52
N PRO A 246 4.79 -11.88 -19.13
CA PRO A 246 4.55 -11.95 -20.57
C PRO A 246 5.66 -11.29 -21.41
N SER A 247 6.51 -10.47 -20.79
CA SER A 247 7.65 -9.83 -21.48
C SER A 247 8.87 -10.73 -21.57
N TYR A 248 8.91 -11.83 -20.81
CA TYR A 248 9.99 -12.80 -20.82
C TYR A 248 9.82 -13.77 -21.98
N GLN A 249 10.62 -13.64 -23.01
CA GLN A 249 10.70 -14.60 -24.10
C GLN A 249 11.79 -15.62 -23.78
N SER A 250 11.40 -16.82 -23.41
CA SER A 250 12.36 -17.91 -23.27
C SER A 250 13.02 -18.19 -24.64
N PRO A 251 14.35 -18.19 -24.72
CA PRO A 251 15.06 -18.38 -25.99
C PRO A 251 14.77 -19.72 -26.66
N ASN A 252 14.20 -20.68 -25.96
CA ASN A 252 13.99 -22.04 -26.40
C ASN A 252 12.52 -22.43 -26.66
N ASN A 253 11.58 -21.48 -26.67
CA ASN A 253 10.17 -21.86 -26.71
C ASN A 253 9.37 -21.12 -27.77
N HIS A 254 9.15 -21.80 -28.92
CA HIS A 254 8.37 -21.27 -30.03
C HIS A 254 6.85 -21.34 -29.81
N ASN A 255 6.32 -21.97 -28.76
CA ASN A 255 4.88 -22.25 -28.68
C ASN A 255 4.25 -22.41 -27.32
N VAL A 256 4.80 -21.86 -26.24
CA VAL A 256 4.14 -21.97 -24.94
C VAL A 256 3.93 -20.57 -24.37
N HIS A 257 2.66 -20.20 -24.21
CA HIS A 257 2.28 -19.11 -23.33
C HIS A 257 3.03 -19.28 -22.01
N GLY A 258 3.94 -18.36 -21.72
CA GLY A 258 4.93 -18.33 -20.65
C GLY A 258 4.54 -18.99 -19.33
N SER A 259 4.57 -20.29 -19.29
CA SER A 259 4.71 -21.01 -18.05
C SER A 259 6.20 -21.00 -17.73
N PRO A 260 6.62 -20.54 -16.53
CA PRO A 260 8.00 -20.73 -16.11
C PRO A 260 8.33 -22.20 -16.28
N SER A 261 9.50 -22.50 -16.83
CA SER A 261 9.93 -23.89 -16.96
C SER A 261 10.02 -24.49 -15.55
N TYR A 262 9.11 -25.37 -15.22
CA TYR A 262 9.05 -26.18 -14.02
C TYR A 262 10.24 -27.15 -13.90
N SER A 263 11.44 -26.72 -14.16
CA SER A 263 12.58 -27.67 -14.20
C SER A 263 13.57 -27.55 -13.05
N ASP A 264 13.37 -26.64 -12.11
CA ASP A 264 14.24 -26.59 -10.93
C ASP A 264 13.40 -26.68 -9.64
N ASN A 265 13.11 -27.91 -9.22
CA ASN A 265 12.49 -28.23 -7.93
C ASN A 265 13.47 -28.01 -6.74
N GLY A 266 14.47 -27.17 -6.92
CA GLY A 266 15.44 -26.83 -5.89
C GLY A 266 14.95 -25.67 -5.00
N PRO A 267 15.60 -25.47 -3.86
CA PRO A 267 15.31 -24.31 -3.02
C PRO A 267 15.63 -23.01 -3.76
N ILE A 268 14.80 -21.99 -3.54
CA ILE A 268 15.00 -20.63 -4.04
C ILE A 268 16.34 -20.12 -3.51
N LYS A 269 17.21 -19.67 -4.41
CA LYS A 269 18.56 -19.22 -4.07
C LYS A 269 18.60 -17.72 -3.92
N PRO A 270 19.45 -17.18 -3.00
CA PRO A 270 19.72 -15.76 -2.93
C PRO A 270 20.20 -15.22 -4.28
N ASN A 271 19.72 -14.03 -4.67
CA ASN A 271 20.17 -13.32 -5.85
C ASN A 271 20.66 -11.93 -5.47
N PRO A 272 21.97 -11.67 -5.44
CA PRO A 272 22.50 -10.37 -5.05
C PRO A 272 22.07 -9.22 -5.97
N ASP A 273 21.79 -9.47 -7.24
CA ASP A 273 21.35 -8.45 -8.20
C ASP A 273 19.85 -8.13 -8.07
N ASP A 274 19.08 -9.03 -7.47
CA ASP A 274 17.68 -8.84 -7.07
C ASP A 274 17.46 -9.44 -5.68
N PRO A 275 17.91 -8.79 -4.61
CA PRO A 275 17.87 -9.36 -3.26
C PRO A 275 16.46 -9.69 -2.78
N TRP A 276 15.45 -9.06 -3.35
CA TRP A 276 14.05 -9.31 -3.02
C TRP A 276 13.37 -10.35 -3.89
N LEU A 277 14.08 -10.96 -4.84
CA LEU A 277 13.56 -12.02 -5.71
C LEU A 277 12.23 -11.62 -6.36
N SER A 278 12.23 -10.50 -7.05
CA SER A 278 11.02 -9.84 -7.56
C SER A 278 10.24 -10.66 -8.60
N GLU A 279 10.83 -11.72 -9.12
CA GLU A 279 10.14 -12.71 -9.94
C GLU A 279 9.09 -13.53 -9.17
N HIS A 280 9.14 -13.54 -7.82
CA HIS A 280 8.22 -14.30 -6.97
C HIS A 280 7.03 -13.48 -6.44
N TRP A 281 6.92 -12.21 -6.77
CA TRP A 281 5.85 -11.34 -6.30
C TRP A 281 5.55 -10.19 -7.26
N ASP A 282 4.33 -9.69 -7.17
CA ASP A 282 3.91 -8.47 -7.86
C ASP A 282 4.06 -7.24 -6.96
N LEU A 283 3.75 -7.38 -5.66
CA LEU A 283 3.74 -6.28 -4.69
C LEU A 283 4.27 -6.74 -3.33
N PHE A 284 5.14 -5.94 -2.73
CA PHE A 284 5.64 -6.14 -1.38
C PHE A 284 5.32 -4.90 -0.53
N SER A 285 4.32 -5.01 0.35
CA SER A 285 3.88 -3.91 1.22
C SER A 285 4.68 -3.87 2.51
N ILE A 286 5.27 -2.72 2.80
CA ILE A 286 6.10 -2.50 3.98
C ILE A 286 5.64 -1.32 4.85
N GLY A 287 4.54 -0.64 4.43
CA GLY A 287 4.02 0.56 5.09
C GLY A 287 2.50 0.71 5.00
N GLN A 288 1.76 -0.40 5.04
CA GLN A 288 0.30 -0.37 5.11
C GLN A 288 -0.20 0.07 6.49
N CYS A 289 -1.35 0.77 6.54
CA CYS A 289 -1.98 1.15 7.80
C CYS A 289 -3.00 0.12 8.33
N PHE A 290 -3.48 -0.74 7.46
CA PHE A 290 -4.38 -1.84 7.82
C PHE A 290 -4.23 -2.97 6.80
N GLU A 291 -4.46 -4.20 7.27
CA GLU A 291 -4.45 -5.38 6.43
C GLU A 291 -5.56 -6.36 6.81
N TYR A 292 -6.12 -7.03 5.80
CA TYR A 292 -7.18 -8.00 5.99
C TYR A 292 -6.65 -9.37 6.46
N SER A 293 -7.53 -10.11 7.14
CA SER A 293 -7.17 -11.41 7.76
C SER A 293 -7.01 -12.56 6.76
N GLN A 294 -7.36 -12.35 5.49
CA GLN A 294 -7.19 -13.38 4.46
C GLN A 294 -5.74 -13.82 4.40
N ASP A 295 -5.50 -15.11 4.26
CA ASP A 295 -4.17 -15.73 4.17
C ASP A 295 -3.21 -15.45 5.37
N ARG A 296 -3.68 -14.90 6.50
CA ARG A 296 -2.88 -14.51 7.66
C ARG A 296 -2.04 -15.64 8.28
N GLU A 297 -2.45 -16.89 8.04
CA GLU A 297 -1.73 -18.07 8.55
C GLU A 297 -0.58 -18.51 7.63
N ILE A 298 -0.51 -17.97 6.40
CA ILE A 298 0.63 -18.17 5.49
C ILE A 298 1.68 -17.12 5.85
N LYS A 299 2.54 -17.46 6.80
CA LYS A 299 3.47 -16.53 7.41
C LYS A 299 4.73 -17.20 7.91
N LEU A 300 5.79 -16.40 8.05
CA LEU A 300 7.00 -16.69 8.81
C LEU A 300 7.14 -15.64 9.90
N VAL A 301 7.44 -16.07 11.12
CA VAL A 301 7.72 -15.19 12.26
C VAL A 301 9.20 -15.30 12.58
N TYR A 302 9.88 -14.19 12.78
CA TYR A 302 11.29 -14.14 13.09
C TYR A 302 11.60 -13.07 14.12
N ASP A 303 12.71 -13.26 14.85
CA ASP A 303 13.20 -12.32 15.85
C ASP A 303 13.74 -11.05 15.16
N ASP A 304 13.27 -9.88 15.60
CA ASP A 304 13.69 -8.57 15.09
C ASP A 304 13.82 -7.59 16.26
N GLU A 305 15.06 -7.32 16.66
CA GLU A 305 15.38 -6.42 17.77
C GLU A 305 14.89 -4.99 17.57
N SER A 306 14.59 -4.57 16.33
CA SER A 306 14.02 -3.26 16.02
C SER A 306 12.52 -3.16 16.37
N VAL A 307 11.87 -4.25 16.69
CA VAL A 307 10.46 -4.28 17.07
C VAL A 307 10.32 -4.17 18.58
N PRO A 308 9.67 -3.12 19.13
CA PRO A 308 9.33 -3.08 20.55
C PRO A 308 8.41 -4.26 20.94
N ALA A 309 8.71 -4.89 22.07
CA ALA A 309 7.89 -5.98 22.59
C ALA A 309 6.44 -5.52 22.89
N GLY A 310 5.48 -6.45 22.81
CA GLY A 310 4.09 -6.22 23.19
C GLY A 310 3.16 -5.88 22.04
N LYS A 311 3.62 -5.92 20.81
CA LYS A 311 2.73 -5.87 19.63
C LYS A 311 1.84 -7.10 19.57
N GLU A 312 0.70 -6.99 18.94
CA GLU A 312 -0.27 -8.08 18.83
C GLU A 312 -0.55 -8.42 17.36
N TYR A 313 -0.22 -9.65 16.97
CA TYR A 313 -0.62 -10.17 15.67
C TYR A 313 -1.92 -10.94 15.80
N TRP A 314 -3.02 -10.35 15.36
CA TRP A 314 -4.36 -10.95 15.40
C TRP A 314 -4.73 -11.52 16.80
N GLY A 315 -4.47 -10.73 17.85
CA GLY A 315 -4.75 -11.10 19.23
C GLY A 315 -3.70 -11.97 19.90
N LYS A 316 -2.65 -12.37 19.19
CA LYS A 316 -1.48 -13.05 19.78
C LYS A 316 -0.42 -12.01 20.12
N LYS A 317 -0.07 -11.94 21.42
CA LYS A 317 1.05 -11.10 21.88
C LYS A 317 2.36 -11.64 21.31
N MET A 318 3.19 -10.71 20.84
CA MET A 318 4.49 -10.98 20.27
C MET A 318 5.59 -10.43 21.19
N GLY A 319 6.78 -11.02 21.08
CA GLY A 319 8.01 -10.48 21.63
C GLY A 319 8.60 -9.38 20.74
N LYS A 320 9.91 -9.37 20.62
CA LYS A 320 10.62 -8.60 19.60
C LYS A 320 10.64 -9.40 18.29
N GLU A 321 9.51 -9.47 17.66
CA GLU A 321 9.30 -10.33 16.48
C GLU A 321 8.66 -9.54 15.35
N ARG A 322 8.98 -9.90 14.13
CA ARG A 322 8.31 -9.46 12.90
C ARG A 322 7.75 -10.63 12.13
N VAL A 323 6.68 -10.39 11.43
CA VAL A 323 5.98 -11.39 10.60
C VAL A 323 6.11 -10.99 9.15
N ILE A 324 6.56 -11.91 8.31
CA ILE A 324 6.40 -11.85 6.86
C ILE A 324 5.19 -12.72 6.53
N ARG A 325 4.26 -12.23 5.73
CA ARG A 325 3.06 -12.99 5.39
C ARG A 325 2.64 -12.81 3.94
N LYS A 326 1.83 -13.76 3.47
CA LYS A 326 1.03 -13.54 2.27
C LYS A 326 -0.03 -12.49 2.58
N SER A 327 -0.09 -11.43 1.76
CA SER A 327 -1.00 -10.32 1.99
C SER A 327 -2.45 -10.72 1.80
N GLY A 328 -3.30 -10.27 2.72
CA GLY A 328 -4.75 -10.41 2.65
C GLY A 328 -5.45 -9.23 1.97
N GLY A 329 -4.67 -8.25 1.49
CA GLY A 329 -5.15 -6.98 0.95
C GLY A 329 -4.93 -5.84 1.94
N ILE A 330 -4.31 -4.80 1.46
CA ILE A 330 -3.84 -3.64 2.24
C ILE A 330 -4.77 -2.45 2.11
N THR A 331 -4.65 -1.52 3.05
CA THR A 331 -5.15 -0.15 2.95
C THR A 331 -3.99 0.80 3.25
N CYS A 332 -3.98 1.97 2.67
CA CYS A 332 -2.88 2.90 2.57
C CYS A 332 -1.71 2.37 1.70
N THR A 333 -1.14 3.27 0.95
CA THR A 333 0.00 3.07 0.05
C THR A 333 1.24 3.83 0.51
N THR A 334 1.38 3.98 1.83
CA THR A 334 2.46 4.76 2.45
C THR A 334 3.84 4.31 1.98
N ALA A 335 4.04 2.97 1.89
CA ALA A 335 5.26 2.38 1.37
C ALA A 335 5.01 0.97 0.82
N TYR A 336 5.32 0.76 -0.45
CA TYR A 336 5.26 -0.55 -1.08
C TYR A 336 6.26 -0.66 -2.22
N ALA A 337 6.85 -1.83 -2.38
CA ALA A 337 7.62 -2.16 -3.56
C ALA A 337 6.72 -2.81 -4.61
N ILE A 338 7.00 -2.53 -5.86
CA ILE A 338 6.28 -3.09 -7.01
C ILE A 338 7.26 -3.70 -7.99
N SER A 339 6.97 -4.91 -8.47
CA SER A 339 7.75 -5.53 -9.54
C SER A 339 7.31 -5.00 -10.89
N HIS A 340 8.11 -5.25 -11.92
CA HIS A 340 7.76 -4.91 -13.30
C HIS A 340 6.39 -5.50 -13.72
N THR A 341 6.16 -6.76 -13.40
CA THR A 341 4.91 -7.46 -13.71
C THR A 341 3.74 -6.89 -12.91
N GLY A 342 3.95 -6.59 -11.63
CA GLY A 342 2.95 -5.95 -10.77
C GLY A 342 2.53 -4.58 -11.30
N ALA A 343 3.50 -3.77 -11.75
CA ALA A 343 3.23 -2.47 -12.36
C ALA A 343 2.37 -2.60 -13.62
N ALA A 344 2.68 -3.56 -14.50
CA ALA A 344 1.91 -3.83 -15.70
C ALA A 344 0.46 -4.27 -15.40
N LYS A 345 0.27 -5.15 -14.39
CA LYS A 345 -1.06 -5.59 -13.95
C LYS A 345 -1.90 -4.43 -13.38
N LEU A 346 -1.30 -3.56 -12.57
CA LEU A 346 -1.98 -2.39 -12.00
C LEU A 346 -2.37 -1.36 -13.08
N LEU A 347 -1.49 -1.11 -14.05
CA LEU A 347 -1.81 -0.27 -15.20
C LEU A 347 -2.96 -0.85 -16.02
N LEU A 348 -2.91 -2.14 -16.34
CA LEU A 348 -3.95 -2.82 -17.10
C LEU A 348 -5.30 -2.73 -16.38
N ARG A 349 -5.33 -3.01 -15.08
CA ARG A 349 -6.57 -2.94 -14.30
C ARG A 349 -7.14 -1.53 -14.25
N GLY A 350 -6.28 -0.51 -14.03
CA GLY A 350 -6.69 0.89 -14.05
C GLY A 350 -7.17 1.35 -15.42
N ALA A 351 -6.50 0.91 -16.49
CA ALA A 351 -6.88 1.26 -17.87
C ALA A 351 -8.23 0.67 -18.31
N MET A 352 -8.62 -0.47 -17.74
CA MET A 352 -9.91 -1.09 -18.06
C MET A 352 -11.09 -0.44 -17.31
N ASP A 353 -10.89 -0.10 -16.05
CA ASP A 353 -11.95 0.48 -15.22
C ASP A 353 -11.37 1.13 -13.96
N LEU A 354 -11.29 2.44 -13.95
CA LEU A 354 -10.80 3.19 -12.79
C LEU A 354 -11.96 3.50 -11.82
N ASP A 355 -12.33 2.51 -11.02
CA ASP A 355 -13.50 2.55 -10.15
C ASP A 355 -13.20 2.72 -8.64
N ASN A 356 -11.93 2.70 -8.23
CA ASN A 356 -11.52 2.80 -6.84
C ASN A 356 -10.26 3.66 -6.67
N PRO A 357 -10.05 4.27 -5.48
CA PRO A 357 -8.77 4.82 -5.07
C PRO A 357 -7.64 3.77 -5.17
N VAL A 358 -6.41 4.24 -5.28
CA VAL A 358 -5.24 3.40 -5.58
C VAL A 358 -5.08 2.23 -4.60
N ASP A 359 -5.19 2.49 -3.30
CA ASP A 359 -5.06 1.48 -2.24
C ASP A 359 -6.19 0.43 -2.29
N LEU A 360 -7.43 0.87 -2.53
CA LEU A 360 -8.57 -0.02 -2.64
C LEU A 360 -8.55 -0.84 -3.94
N LEU A 361 -7.96 -0.30 -5.01
CA LEU A 361 -7.73 -1.03 -6.26
C LEU A 361 -6.70 -2.14 -6.03
N ILE A 362 -5.55 -1.81 -5.42
CA ILE A 362 -4.52 -2.79 -5.03
C ILE A 362 -5.13 -3.87 -4.12
N ARG A 363 -5.85 -3.45 -3.07
CA ARG A 363 -6.51 -4.38 -2.15
C ARG A 363 -7.41 -5.39 -2.88
N ARG A 364 -8.25 -4.89 -3.79
CA ARG A 364 -9.15 -5.76 -4.56
C ARG A 364 -8.38 -6.77 -5.38
N MET A 365 -7.32 -6.35 -6.07
CA MET A 365 -6.51 -7.25 -6.89
C MET A 365 -5.74 -8.28 -6.04
N VAL A 366 -5.31 -7.93 -4.84
CA VAL A 366 -4.71 -8.90 -3.89
C VAL A 366 -5.77 -9.90 -3.43
N MET A 367 -6.95 -9.44 -3.03
CA MET A 367 -8.04 -10.30 -2.55
C MET A 367 -8.58 -11.24 -3.65
N SER A 368 -8.62 -10.79 -4.91
CA SER A 368 -9.00 -11.63 -6.07
C SER A 368 -7.88 -12.52 -6.57
N ARG A 369 -6.65 -12.38 -6.00
CA ARG A 369 -5.43 -13.13 -6.39
C ARG A 369 -4.90 -12.78 -7.79
N ASP A 370 -5.26 -11.61 -8.31
CA ASP A 370 -4.69 -11.06 -9.54
C ASP A 370 -3.25 -10.55 -9.31
N LEU A 371 -2.94 -10.14 -8.06
CA LEU A 371 -1.61 -9.82 -7.60
C LEU A 371 -1.12 -10.85 -6.58
N VAL A 372 0.10 -11.33 -6.78
CA VAL A 372 0.87 -12.03 -5.75
C VAL A 372 1.50 -10.97 -4.84
N ALA A 373 1.02 -10.89 -3.60
CA ALA A 373 1.44 -9.85 -2.68
C ALA A 373 1.88 -10.40 -1.33
N TYR A 374 2.92 -9.78 -0.77
CA TYR A 374 3.43 -10.05 0.56
C TYR A 374 3.43 -8.77 1.39
N SER A 375 3.45 -8.90 2.71
CA SER A 375 3.42 -7.78 3.64
C SER A 375 4.16 -8.10 4.93
N LEU A 376 4.45 -7.06 5.70
CA LEU A 376 5.12 -7.14 7.00
C LEU A 376 4.19 -6.74 8.14
N PHE A 377 4.36 -7.39 9.28
CA PHE A 377 3.76 -6.98 10.54
C PHE A 377 4.77 -7.11 11.69
N PRO A 378 4.99 -6.08 12.51
CA PRO A 378 4.62 -4.69 12.24
C PRO A 378 5.26 -4.16 10.95
N PRO A 379 4.63 -3.20 10.24
CA PRO A 379 5.25 -2.55 9.10
C PRO A 379 6.58 -1.86 9.48
N VAL A 380 7.50 -1.71 8.53
CA VAL A 380 8.78 -1.00 8.72
C VAL A 380 8.70 0.49 8.37
N MET A 381 7.60 0.90 7.73
CA MET A 381 7.30 2.29 7.41
C MET A 381 5.85 2.61 7.78
N ALA A 382 5.58 3.89 8.11
CA ALA A 382 4.24 4.36 8.48
C ALA A 382 4.07 5.82 8.11
N GLN A 383 2.84 6.31 8.09
CA GLN A 383 2.59 7.74 7.93
C GLN A 383 2.95 8.48 9.21
N TRP A 384 3.62 9.62 9.04
CA TRP A 384 3.78 10.59 10.11
C TRP A 384 2.78 11.73 9.99
N GLU A 385 2.60 12.43 11.08
CA GLU A 385 1.84 13.68 11.18
C GLU A 385 2.50 14.61 12.19
N TYR A 386 2.15 15.88 12.14
CA TYR A 386 2.53 16.79 13.19
C TYR A 386 1.77 16.48 14.48
N ILE A 387 2.38 16.78 15.62
CA ILE A 387 1.67 16.80 16.89
C ILE A 387 0.47 17.76 16.77
N GLY A 388 -0.69 17.33 17.26
CA GLY A 388 -1.93 18.11 17.12
C GLY A 388 -1.81 19.53 17.67
N GLY A 389 -2.34 20.50 16.93
CA GLY A 389 -2.31 21.91 17.32
C GLY A 389 -1.06 22.68 16.93
N ILE A 390 -0.11 22.07 16.22
CA ILE A 390 1.03 22.77 15.62
C ILE A 390 0.99 22.67 14.08
N GLY A 391 1.80 23.50 13.45
CA GLY A 391 1.90 23.53 12.00
C GLY A 391 0.86 24.42 11.34
N MET A 392 1.00 24.53 10.03
CA MET A 392 0.16 25.37 9.19
C MET A 392 -1.26 24.79 9.11
N ALA A 393 -2.13 25.22 10.00
CA ALA A 393 -3.53 24.83 10.04
C ALA A 393 -3.71 23.29 9.88
N GLU A 394 -4.85 22.73 9.96
CA GLU A 394 -5.16 21.29 9.89
C GLU A 394 -4.49 20.48 8.73
N ARG A 395 -3.71 21.13 7.87
CA ARG A 395 -3.06 20.53 6.70
C ARG A 395 -1.98 19.50 7.06
N GLY A 396 -1.29 19.67 8.19
CA GLY A 396 -0.24 18.72 8.61
C GLY A 396 -0.77 17.35 9.01
N ALA A 397 -1.99 17.29 9.54
CA ALA A 397 -2.60 16.05 10.03
C ALA A 397 -3.57 15.40 9.05
N GLN A 398 -4.01 16.11 8.00
CA GLN A 398 -5.02 15.60 7.06
C GLN A 398 -4.41 15.16 5.74
N SER A 399 -5.01 14.12 5.17
CA SER A 399 -4.70 13.69 3.81
C SER A 399 -5.06 14.79 2.81
N ASP A 400 -4.10 15.18 1.95
CA ASP A 400 -4.31 16.17 0.89
C ASP A 400 -5.38 15.71 -0.13
N ILE A 401 -5.61 14.41 -0.23
CA ILE A 401 -6.65 13.78 -1.09
C ILE A 401 -8.06 14.22 -0.69
N ASN A 402 -8.30 14.57 0.57
CA ASN A 402 -9.62 14.92 1.08
C ASN A 402 -10.00 16.40 0.88
N GLY A 403 -9.14 17.19 0.23
CA GLY A 403 -9.40 18.59 -0.07
C GLY A 403 -9.59 19.40 1.22
N GLY A 404 -8.54 19.44 2.05
CA GLY A 404 -8.56 20.16 3.31
C GLY A 404 -9.07 21.58 3.11
N LYS A 405 -10.23 21.91 3.68
CA LYS A 405 -10.67 23.29 3.79
C LYS A 405 -9.69 23.97 4.73
N HIS A 406 -8.99 24.98 4.25
CA HIS A 406 -8.25 25.89 5.11
C HIS A 406 -9.20 26.41 6.19
N ARG A 407 -9.01 25.99 7.43
CA ARG A 407 -9.50 26.74 8.57
C ARG A 407 -8.38 27.69 8.92
N ASP A 408 -8.67 28.96 8.78
CA ASP A 408 -7.83 29.99 9.38
C ASP A 408 -7.74 29.66 10.87
N THR A 409 -6.55 29.31 11.35
CA THR A 409 -6.31 29.13 12.79
C THR A 409 -6.48 30.51 13.44
N PRO A 410 -7.21 30.62 14.56
CA PRO A 410 -7.23 31.86 15.32
C PRO A 410 -5.79 32.22 15.71
N GLU A 411 -5.39 33.48 15.45
CA GLU A 411 -4.05 34.01 15.72
C GLU A 411 -3.67 33.98 17.21
N ASP A 412 -4.60 33.72 18.13
CA ASP A 412 -4.44 33.89 19.59
C ASP A 412 -4.64 32.59 20.39
N ALA A 413 -4.62 31.44 19.80
CA ALA A 413 -4.76 30.23 20.60
C ALA A 413 -3.41 29.90 21.26
N ASP A 414 -3.40 29.88 22.58
CA ASP A 414 -2.50 29.04 23.37
C ASP A 414 -2.52 27.66 22.74
N MET A 415 -1.60 27.40 21.80
CA MET A 415 -1.63 26.20 20.95
C MET A 415 -1.23 25.03 21.84
N PRO A 416 -2.17 24.18 22.28
CA PRO A 416 -1.87 23.11 23.24
C PRO A 416 -0.75 22.19 22.73
N GLY A 417 -0.63 22.07 21.40
CA GLY A 417 0.36 21.25 20.75
C GLY A 417 1.80 21.66 21.00
N TRP A 418 2.10 22.96 21.18
CA TRP A 418 3.46 23.40 21.47
C TRP A 418 3.96 22.97 22.85
N LYS A 419 3.07 22.85 23.83
CA LYS A 419 3.39 22.24 25.12
C LYS A 419 3.75 20.74 24.94
N ASP A 420 2.98 20.02 24.14
CA ASP A 420 3.29 18.63 23.83
C ASP A 420 4.61 18.48 23.07
N VAL A 421 4.95 19.44 22.20
CA VAL A 421 6.25 19.48 21.50
C VAL A 421 7.39 19.62 22.50
N GLN A 422 7.28 20.54 23.47
CA GLN A 422 8.29 20.70 24.50
C GLN A 422 8.47 19.43 25.35
N GLU A 423 7.36 18.80 25.75
CA GLU A 423 7.40 17.57 26.55
C GLU A 423 7.98 16.38 25.77
N LYS A 424 7.69 16.27 24.46
CA LYS A 424 8.12 15.16 23.60
C LYS A 424 9.42 15.43 22.85
N ALA A 425 9.87 16.68 22.88
CA ALA A 425 11.06 17.16 22.19
C ALA A 425 11.09 16.83 20.67
N THR A 426 9.93 16.83 20.05
CA THR A 426 9.76 16.60 18.62
C THR A 426 8.44 17.20 18.15
N ILE A 427 8.38 17.59 16.88
CA ILE A 427 7.15 18.05 16.23
C ILE A 427 6.42 16.92 15.48
N TRP A 428 7.03 15.75 15.34
CA TRP A 428 6.53 14.63 14.56
C TRP A 428 6.05 13.47 15.42
N GLN A 429 4.99 12.84 14.99
CA GLN A 429 4.50 11.58 15.57
C GLN A 429 4.00 10.65 14.47
N THR A 430 3.88 9.36 14.80
CA THR A 430 3.22 8.39 13.92
C THR A 430 1.72 8.68 13.89
N LYS A 431 1.13 8.69 12.70
CA LYS A 431 -0.29 8.92 12.52
C LYS A 431 -1.15 7.85 13.21
N GLY A 432 -2.24 8.28 13.84
CA GLY A 432 -3.01 7.44 14.76
C GLY A 432 -3.53 6.11 14.20
N HIS A 433 -3.81 6.01 12.90
CA HIS A 433 -4.22 4.76 12.27
C HIS A 433 -3.07 3.78 11.98
N HIS A 434 -1.82 4.19 12.21
CA HIS A 434 -0.64 3.33 12.19
C HIS A 434 -0.21 2.88 13.59
N HIS A 435 -1.16 2.63 14.48
CA HIS A 435 -0.90 2.19 15.86
C HIS A 435 -0.13 0.86 15.95
N ASP A 436 -0.21 0.04 14.91
CA ASP A 436 0.52 -1.24 14.86
C ASP A 436 1.97 -1.11 14.39
N VAL A 437 2.37 0.04 13.84
CA VAL A 437 3.77 0.25 13.45
C VAL A 437 4.69 0.19 14.66
N ALA A 438 5.88 -0.34 14.45
CA ALA A 438 6.89 -0.43 15.50
C ALA A 438 8.19 0.21 15.00
N PHE A 439 8.51 1.37 15.58
CA PHE A 439 9.82 1.99 15.49
C PHE A 439 10.47 1.98 16.87
N GLU A 440 11.68 1.50 16.98
CA GLU A 440 12.48 1.74 18.18
C GLU A 440 13.00 3.18 18.15
N ARG A 441 13.47 3.63 16.98
CA ARG A 441 14.02 4.96 16.75
C ARG A 441 13.43 5.57 15.46
N MET A 442 12.29 6.23 15.56
CA MET A 442 11.72 6.92 14.40
C MET A 442 12.65 8.05 13.94
N ALA A 443 13.13 8.01 12.71
CA ALA A 443 14.13 8.93 12.19
C ALA A 443 13.79 10.41 12.42
N LEU A 444 12.55 10.84 12.15
CA LEU A 444 12.13 12.22 12.37
C LEU A 444 12.15 12.63 13.85
N LYS A 445 11.86 11.72 14.79
CA LYS A 445 11.91 12.03 16.22
C LYS A 445 13.34 12.20 16.70
N GLU A 446 14.26 11.45 16.10
CA GLU A 446 15.68 11.49 16.46
C GLU A 446 16.43 12.62 15.75
N ALA A 447 15.79 13.29 14.77
CA ALA A 447 16.45 14.22 13.85
C ALA A 447 17.25 15.31 14.56
N TRP A 448 16.67 15.92 15.60
CA TRP A 448 17.38 16.96 16.34
C TRP A 448 18.67 16.44 16.97
N THR A 449 18.58 15.36 17.72
CA THR A 449 19.73 14.77 18.42
C THR A 449 20.82 14.29 17.47
N GLU A 450 20.42 13.63 16.38
CA GLU A 450 21.35 13.07 15.40
C GLU A 450 22.09 14.17 14.61
N ILE A 451 21.41 15.26 14.28
CA ILE A 451 21.98 16.34 13.46
C ILE A 451 22.74 17.35 14.32
N MET A 452 22.18 17.73 15.47
CA MET A 452 22.75 18.79 16.31
C MET A 452 23.75 18.27 17.34
N GLY A 453 23.78 16.94 17.57
CA GLY A 453 24.67 16.29 18.55
C GLY A 453 24.31 16.60 20.01
N GLU A 454 23.18 17.20 20.27
CA GLU A 454 22.70 17.59 21.60
C GLU A 454 21.28 17.10 21.82
N GLY A 455 20.96 16.77 23.09
CA GLY A 455 19.61 16.34 23.45
C GLY A 455 18.56 17.43 23.21
N PRO A 456 17.31 17.01 23.04
CA PRO A 456 16.18 17.90 22.75
C PRO A 456 15.81 18.83 23.91
N GLU A 457 16.45 18.71 25.07
CA GLU A 457 16.26 19.60 26.23
C GLU A 457 16.47 21.08 25.88
N LYS A 458 17.32 21.36 24.87
CA LYS A 458 17.51 22.72 24.37
C LYS A 458 16.43 23.21 23.39
N LEU A 459 15.63 22.35 22.82
CA LEU A 459 14.52 22.72 21.94
C LEU A 459 13.53 23.64 22.70
N GLY A 460 13.30 23.35 23.96
CA GLY A 460 12.39 24.16 24.81
C GLY A 460 12.94 25.50 25.26
N GLU A 461 14.26 25.58 25.44
CA GLU A 461 14.89 26.79 26.01
C GLU A 461 15.26 27.85 24.98
N SER A 462 15.70 27.43 23.76
CA SER A 462 16.23 28.37 22.77
C SER A 462 15.24 28.80 21.69
N LEU A 463 14.27 27.95 21.35
CA LEU A 463 13.33 28.25 20.26
C LEU A 463 12.00 28.85 20.72
N TRP A 464 11.65 28.70 22.00
CA TRP A 464 10.29 28.99 22.47
C TRP A 464 10.25 29.73 23.80
N ASN A 465 11.30 30.47 24.16
CA ASN A 465 11.21 31.35 25.29
C ASN A 465 10.43 32.61 24.90
N PRO A 466 9.17 32.77 25.36
CA PRO A 466 8.36 33.94 25.00
C PRO A 466 8.93 35.27 25.58
N GLU A 467 9.95 35.19 26.47
CA GLU A 467 10.61 36.34 27.01
C GLU A 467 11.76 36.89 26.13
N THR A 468 12.18 36.17 25.11
CA THR A 468 13.18 36.60 24.12
C THR A 468 12.53 37.05 22.79
N GLY A 469 11.30 37.53 22.84
CA GLY A 469 10.63 38.10 21.69
C GLY A 469 11.45 39.18 21.01
N ASP A 470 12.22 38.82 19.98
CA ASP A 470 12.76 39.62 18.90
C ASP A 470 12.22 39.14 17.59
#